data_e299fd4a1014a2a9c9dee86f0e967502
#
_entry.id   e299fd4a1014a2a9c9dee86f0e967502
#
_cell.length_a   1.000
_cell.length_b   1.000
_cell.length_c   1.000
_cell.angle_alpha   90.00
_cell.angle_beta   90.00
_cell.angle_gamma   90.00
#
_symmetry.space_group_name_H-M   'P 1'
#
loop_
_entity.id
_entity.type
_entity.pdbx_description
1 polymer ?
#
loop_
_entity_poly.entity_id
_entity_poly.type
_entity_poly.pdbx_seq_one_letter_code
_entity_poly.pdbx_strand_id
1 'polypeptide(L)'
;MLDLSQLFFDFTASPVWTPFQSVRELEAVEPPEMTETALQDGRDETLEAQAREWLHALELPGGAKLLTVSWNARLRSTAGYARYPKWAVELNPLLRDFEGQVERTLKHELAHLIAYHRSGRRRIEPHGREWRQACADLGIAGEKAHHRLPLPRNEVVRKLVYACPACQTTVQRVRKFRRPTACLHCCNKHAGGQYDGRFKLALLAS
;
A
#
# COMPACT_ATOMS: atom_id res chain seq x y z
N MET A 1 11.79 -46.88 25.54
CA MET A 1 10.40 -46.71 25.97
C MET A 1 10.36 -45.41 26.76
N LEU A 2 10.02 -44.32 26.11
CA LEU A 2 9.83 -43.01 26.74
C LEU A 2 8.33 -42.73 26.75
N ASP A 3 7.84 -42.50 27.96
CA ASP A 3 6.42 -42.27 28.30
C ASP A 3 5.93 -40.93 27.74
N LEU A 4 4.86 -40.98 26.96
CA LEU A 4 4.23 -39.82 26.24
C LEU A 4 2.93 -39.35 26.94
N SER A 5 2.90 -39.39 28.24
CA SER A 5 1.72 -39.01 29.01
C SER A 5 2.00 -37.84 29.95
N GLN A 6 2.14 -36.62 29.45
CA GLN A 6 1.87 -35.39 30.23
C GLN A 6 2.09 -34.12 29.37
N LEU A 7 1.07 -33.74 28.55
CA LEU A 7 0.87 -32.37 28.10
C LEU A 7 -0.64 -32.08 28.08
N PHE A 8 -1.22 -31.99 29.28
CA PHE A 8 -2.50 -31.32 29.46
C PHE A 8 -2.25 -29.82 29.59
N PHE A 9 -2.59 -29.06 28.57
CA PHE A 9 -2.69 -27.61 28.66
C PHE A 9 -4.00 -27.26 29.36
N ASP A 10 -3.89 -26.70 30.56
CA ASP A 10 -5.01 -26.20 31.36
C ASP A 10 -5.54 -24.90 30.77
N PHE A 11 -6.74 -24.93 30.17
CA PHE A 11 -7.41 -23.82 29.47
C PHE A 11 -8.41 -23.10 30.40
N THR A 12 -8.11 -22.93 31.68
CA THR A 12 -9.01 -22.30 32.66
C THR A 12 -8.49 -20.97 33.25
N ALA A 13 -7.65 -20.23 32.54
CA ALA A 13 -7.34 -18.86 32.94
C ALA A 13 -7.97 -17.86 31.95
N SER A 14 -9.15 -17.35 32.29
CA SER A 14 -9.72 -16.16 31.64
C SER A 14 -8.75 -14.99 31.82
N PRO A 15 -8.34 -14.29 30.75
CA PRO A 15 -7.55 -13.09 30.92
C PRO A 15 -8.43 -12.01 31.57
N VAL A 16 -8.09 -11.65 32.80
CA VAL A 16 -8.63 -10.45 33.47
C VAL A 16 -8.25 -9.25 32.63
N TRP A 17 -9.23 -8.63 32.02
CA TRP A 17 -9.07 -7.39 31.26
C TRP A 17 -8.76 -6.25 32.24
N THR A 18 -7.47 -5.89 32.40
CA THR A 18 -7.09 -4.66 33.11
C THR A 18 -7.35 -3.47 32.19
N PRO A 19 -8.05 -2.43 32.66
CA PRO A 19 -8.23 -1.24 31.84
C PRO A 19 -6.89 -0.60 31.55
N PHE A 20 -6.64 -0.36 30.27
CA PHE A 20 -5.44 0.28 29.70
C PHE A 20 -5.24 1.64 30.38
N GLN A 21 -4.18 1.77 31.19
CA GLN A 21 -3.78 3.03 31.78
C GLN A 21 -3.42 4.00 30.66
N SER A 22 -4.01 5.19 30.77
CA SER A 22 -3.82 6.43 30.03
C SER A 22 -2.66 6.43 29.03
N VAL A 23 -3.02 6.47 27.75
CA VAL A 23 -2.14 6.88 26.66
C VAL A 23 -1.62 8.26 27.03
N ARG A 24 -0.32 8.38 27.29
CA ARG A 24 0.34 9.68 27.30
C ARG A 24 -0.01 10.34 25.96
N GLU A 25 -0.57 11.54 26.02
CA GLU A 25 -0.74 12.41 24.87
C GLU A 25 0.59 12.45 24.11
N LEU A 26 0.63 11.74 22.99
CA LEU A 26 1.62 11.99 21.96
C LEU A 26 1.27 13.37 21.44
N GLU A 27 2.08 14.36 21.77
CA GLU A 27 2.02 15.70 21.19
C GLU A 27 1.80 15.51 19.68
N ALA A 28 0.70 16.06 19.20
CA ALA A 28 0.39 16.07 17.78
C ALA A 28 1.51 16.89 17.11
N VAL A 29 2.46 16.20 16.48
CA VAL A 29 3.43 16.85 15.60
C VAL A 29 2.61 17.41 14.46
N GLU A 30 2.43 18.74 14.47
CA GLU A 30 1.79 19.43 13.36
C GLU A 30 2.51 19.03 12.05
N PRO A 31 1.76 18.67 11.01
CA PRO A 31 2.39 18.36 9.73
C PRO A 31 3.19 19.60 9.29
N PRO A 32 4.43 19.41 8.78
CA PRO A 32 5.26 20.54 8.34
C PRO A 32 4.47 21.40 7.36
N GLU A 33 4.51 22.72 7.56
CA GLU A 33 3.92 23.69 6.62
C GLU A 33 4.44 23.38 5.22
N MET A 34 3.53 23.08 4.31
CA MET A 34 3.87 22.74 2.93
C MET A 34 4.48 23.97 2.26
N THR A 35 5.78 23.97 2.06
CA THR A 35 6.45 25.04 1.31
C THR A 35 5.98 25.00 -0.15
N GLU A 36 5.77 26.17 -0.73
CA GLU A 36 5.27 26.37 -2.12
C GLU A 36 6.12 25.60 -3.16
N THR A 37 7.40 25.35 -2.84
CA THR A 37 8.36 24.60 -3.66
C THR A 37 8.02 23.10 -3.75
N ALA A 38 7.31 22.53 -2.79
CA ALA A 38 6.97 21.09 -2.73
C ALA A 38 5.87 20.68 -3.73
N LEU A 39 5.13 21.64 -4.30
CA LEU A 39 3.97 21.37 -5.15
C LEU A 39 4.26 21.48 -6.65
N GLN A 40 5.51 21.63 -7.08
CA GLN A 40 5.83 21.72 -8.51
C GLN A 40 5.54 20.40 -9.21
N ASP A 41 4.63 20.45 -10.18
CA ASP A 41 4.41 19.39 -11.17
C ASP A 41 5.39 19.58 -12.35
N GLY A 42 5.76 18.49 -12.98
CA GLY A 42 6.53 18.53 -14.22
C GLY A 42 7.73 17.60 -14.24
N ARG A 43 8.40 17.59 -15.38
CA ARG A 43 9.58 16.77 -15.63
C ARG A 43 10.79 17.33 -14.86
N ASP A 44 11.57 16.44 -14.27
CA ASP A 44 12.81 16.75 -13.54
C ASP A 44 14.01 16.18 -14.29
N GLU A 45 14.66 17.03 -15.07
CA GLU A 45 15.79 16.63 -15.92
C GLU A 45 17.03 16.23 -15.10
N THR A 46 17.22 16.79 -13.90
CA THR A 46 18.34 16.46 -13.02
C THR A 46 18.21 15.04 -12.46
N LEU A 47 17.05 14.71 -11.91
CA LEU A 47 16.76 13.35 -11.43
C LEU A 47 16.77 12.34 -12.57
N GLU A 48 16.32 12.76 -13.76
CA GLU A 48 16.33 11.93 -14.95
C GLU A 48 17.74 11.62 -15.41
N ALA A 49 18.66 12.61 -15.43
CA ALA A 49 20.05 12.41 -15.75
C ALA A 49 20.73 11.46 -14.77
N GLN A 50 20.55 11.68 -13.47
CA GLN A 50 21.07 10.80 -12.43
C GLN A 50 20.57 9.35 -12.58
N ALA A 51 19.28 9.18 -12.82
CA ALA A 51 18.69 7.85 -12.99
C ALA A 51 19.16 7.15 -14.27
N ARG A 52 19.44 7.91 -15.34
CA ARG A 52 20.04 7.37 -16.58
C ARG A 52 21.46 6.86 -16.34
N GLU A 53 22.26 7.56 -15.54
CA GLU A 53 23.60 7.08 -15.16
C GLU A 53 23.53 5.72 -14.46
N TRP A 54 22.60 5.52 -13.52
CA TRP A 54 22.42 4.23 -12.88
C TRP A 54 21.99 3.14 -13.87
N LEU A 55 21.11 3.46 -14.83
CA LEU A 55 20.71 2.51 -15.87
C LEU A 55 21.85 2.17 -16.82
N HIS A 56 22.72 3.13 -17.17
CA HIS A 56 23.92 2.87 -17.96
C HIS A 56 24.90 1.97 -17.21
N ALA A 57 25.13 2.20 -15.92
CA ALA A 57 25.97 1.36 -15.09
C ALA A 57 25.44 -0.08 -14.97
N LEU A 58 24.13 -0.29 -15.13
CA LEU A 58 23.48 -1.60 -15.15
C LEU A 58 23.32 -2.20 -16.57
N GLU A 59 23.99 -1.63 -17.56
CA GLU A 59 23.97 -2.08 -18.97
C GLU A 59 22.56 -2.07 -19.60
N LEU A 60 21.74 -1.08 -19.23
CA LEU A 60 20.37 -0.88 -19.73
C LEU A 60 20.21 0.41 -20.56
N PRO A 61 20.99 0.60 -21.64
CA PRO A 61 20.97 1.84 -22.42
C PRO A 61 19.64 2.12 -23.09
N GLY A 62 18.89 1.08 -23.47
CA GLY A 62 17.55 1.21 -24.03
C GLY A 62 16.55 1.81 -23.04
N GLY A 63 16.61 1.40 -21.78
CA GLY A 63 15.80 1.97 -20.69
C GLY A 63 16.22 3.40 -20.37
N ALA A 64 17.54 3.67 -20.30
CA ALA A 64 18.08 5.00 -20.07
C ALA A 64 17.61 6.01 -21.13
N LYS A 65 17.60 5.64 -22.40
CA LYS A 65 17.13 6.50 -23.50
C LYS A 65 15.65 6.88 -23.37
N LEU A 66 14.81 5.99 -22.88
CA LEU A 66 13.37 6.18 -22.80
C LEU A 66 12.94 6.79 -21.46
N LEU A 67 13.81 6.76 -20.43
CA LEU A 67 13.44 7.16 -19.09
C LEU A 67 12.99 8.62 -19.02
N THR A 68 11.86 8.83 -18.34
CA THR A 68 11.36 10.13 -17.92
C THR A 68 11.09 10.11 -16.43
N VAL A 69 11.46 11.18 -15.72
CA VAL A 69 11.16 11.37 -14.29
C VAL A 69 10.38 12.67 -14.14
N SER A 70 9.27 12.60 -13.41
CA SER A 70 8.42 13.77 -13.21
C SER A 70 7.83 13.82 -11.80
N TRP A 71 7.51 15.02 -11.36
CA TRP A 71 6.75 15.27 -10.15
C TRP A 71 5.24 15.21 -10.46
N ASN A 72 4.45 14.64 -9.54
CA ASN A 72 3.02 14.54 -9.69
C ASN A 72 2.32 14.88 -8.35
N ALA A 73 1.83 16.12 -8.23
CA ALA A 73 1.13 16.63 -7.05
C ALA A 73 -0.23 15.94 -6.78
N ARG A 74 -0.71 15.11 -7.71
CA ARG A 74 -1.91 14.27 -7.49
C ARG A 74 -1.63 13.04 -6.64
N LEU A 75 -0.35 12.65 -6.50
CA LEU A 75 0.06 11.61 -5.57
C LEU A 75 -0.05 12.16 -4.14
N ARG A 76 -0.93 11.59 -3.33
CA ARG A 76 -1.12 12.02 -1.94
C ARG A 76 -0.45 11.06 -0.97
N SER A 77 -0.93 9.86 -0.87
CA SER A 77 -0.41 8.83 0.04
C SER A 77 0.60 7.88 -0.60
N THR A 78 0.87 8.04 -1.89
CA THR A 78 1.84 7.24 -2.64
C THR A 78 3.11 8.05 -2.83
N ALA A 79 4.27 7.47 -2.53
CA ALA A 79 5.56 8.13 -2.64
C ALA A 79 6.02 8.27 -4.11
N GLY A 80 5.85 7.23 -4.91
CA GLY A 80 6.19 7.20 -6.32
C GLY A 80 5.34 6.21 -7.10
N TYR A 81 5.48 6.23 -8.41
CA TYR A 81 4.80 5.31 -9.32
C TYR A 81 5.63 5.06 -10.59
N ALA A 82 5.88 3.79 -10.90
CA ALA A 82 6.59 3.37 -12.11
C ALA A 82 5.62 2.89 -13.20
N ARG A 83 5.83 3.28 -14.45
CA ARG A 83 5.03 2.89 -15.61
C ARG A 83 5.88 2.13 -16.64
N TYR A 84 5.78 0.81 -16.65
CA TYR A 84 6.34 -0.02 -17.70
C TYR A 84 5.26 -0.35 -18.76
N PRO A 85 5.54 -0.37 -20.06
CA PRO A 85 6.85 -0.25 -20.71
C PRO A 85 7.30 1.17 -21.05
N LYS A 86 6.63 2.21 -20.57
CA LYS A 86 6.92 3.61 -20.92
C LYS A 86 8.23 4.14 -20.35
N TRP A 87 8.88 3.42 -19.42
CA TRP A 87 10.05 3.89 -18.69
C TRP A 87 9.80 5.26 -18.06
N ALA A 88 8.67 5.43 -17.40
CA ALA A 88 8.30 6.66 -16.72
C ALA A 88 8.19 6.44 -15.22
N VAL A 89 8.77 7.36 -14.45
CA VAL A 89 8.66 7.44 -12.99
C VAL A 89 7.99 8.75 -12.63
N GLU A 90 6.96 8.66 -11.78
CA GLU A 90 6.31 9.81 -11.18
C GLU A 90 6.61 9.82 -9.68
N LEU A 91 7.05 10.95 -9.14
CA LEU A 91 7.38 11.14 -7.73
C LEU A 91 6.41 12.10 -7.05
N ASN A 92 6.12 11.86 -5.79
CA ASN A 92 5.34 12.77 -4.97
C ASN A 92 6.21 13.97 -4.56
N PRO A 93 5.81 15.22 -4.85
CA PRO A 93 6.57 16.41 -4.47
C PRO A 93 6.88 16.51 -2.96
N LEU A 94 6.01 15.97 -2.10
CA LEU A 94 6.20 15.93 -0.65
C LEU A 94 7.44 15.13 -0.20
N LEU A 95 8.03 14.32 -1.09
CA LEU A 95 9.29 13.62 -0.78
C LEU A 95 10.45 14.58 -0.52
N ARG A 96 10.38 15.81 -1.03
CA ARG A 96 11.39 16.84 -0.83
C ARG A 96 11.53 17.27 0.63
N ASP A 97 10.46 17.10 1.41
CA ASP A 97 10.43 17.42 2.84
C ASP A 97 11.13 16.36 3.70
N PHE A 98 11.54 15.24 3.09
CA PHE A 98 12.18 14.12 3.79
C PHE A 98 13.57 13.83 3.20
N GLU A 99 14.61 14.05 3.99
CA GLU A 99 15.99 13.85 3.58
C GLU A 99 16.23 12.45 2.99
N GLY A 100 16.88 12.38 1.84
CA GLY A 100 17.24 11.14 1.14
C GLY A 100 16.04 10.36 0.54
N GLN A 101 14.79 10.79 0.77
CA GLN A 101 13.63 10.01 0.30
C GLN A 101 13.37 10.16 -1.20
N VAL A 102 13.77 11.27 -1.81
CA VAL A 102 13.63 11.47 -3.26
C VAL A 102 14.46 10.42 -4.00
N GLU A 103 15.76 10.32 -3.70
CA GLU A 103 16.65 9.34 -4.34
C GLU A 103 16.22 7.89 -4.03
N ARG A 104 15.91 7.61 -2.78
CA ARG A 104 15.47 6.27 -2.35
C ARG A 104 14.20 5.84 -3.09
N THR A 105 13.20 6.72 -3.20
CA THR A 105 11.95 6.43 -3.91
C THR A 105 12.20 6.30 -5.41
N LEU A 106 13.04 7.15 -6.00
CA LEU A 106 13.41 7.05 -7.40
C LEU A 106 14.05 5.68 -7.71
N LYS A 107 15.00 5.22 -6.89
CA LYS A 107 15.61 3.88 -7.02
C LYS A 107 14.58 2.77 -6.85
N HIS A 108 13.64 2.90 -5.89
CA HIS A 108 12.55 1.94 -5.69
C HIS A 108 11.70 1.77 -6.96
N GLU A 109 11.29 2.88 -7.57
CA GLU A 109 10.48 2.87 -8.79
C GLU A 109 11.28 2.39 -10.02
N LEU A 110 12.57 2.76 -10.11
CA LEU A 110 13.46 2.22 -11.14
C LEU A 110 13.62 0.70 -11.02
N ALA A 111 13.70 0.17 -9.79
CA ALA A 111 13.79 -1.27 -9.57
C ALA A 111 12.57 -2.01 -10.15
N HIS A 112 11.37 -1.42 -10.12
CA HIS A 112 10.20 -1.96 -10.81
C HIS A 112 10.41 -2.02 -12.33
N LEU A 113 10.88 -0.92 -12.93
CA LEU A 113 11.11 -0.87 -14.39
C LEU A 113 12.17 -1.89 -14.83
N ILE A 114 13.27 -1.99 -14.08
CA ILE A 114 14.36 -2.95 -14.32
C ILE A 114 13.85 -4.39 -14.19
N ALA A 115 13.12 -4.70 -13.13
CA ALA A 115 12.59 -6.04 -12.90
C ALA A 115 11.64 -6.48 -14.02
N TYR A 116 10.72 -5.62 -14.43
CA TYR A 116 9.81 -5.91 -15.55
C TYR A 116 10.56 -6.05 -16.87
N HIS A 117 11.53 -5.18 -17.14
CA HIS A 117 12.34 -5.27 -18.37
C HIS A 117 13.10 -6.60 -18.45
N ARG A 118 13.84 -6.96 -17.39
CA ARG A 118 14.60 -8.23 -17.33
C ARG A 118 13.72 -9.46 -17.40
N SER A 119 12.47 -9.37 -16.94
CA SER A 119 11.52 -10.48 -16.95
C SER A 119 10.82 -10.66 -18.29
N GLY A 120 10.90 -9.69 -19.20
CA GLY A 120 10.26 -9.71 -20.51
C GLY A 120 8.73 -9.82 -20.37
N ARG A 121 8.13 -10.86 -21.01
CA ARG A 121 6.67 -11.11 -20.95
C ARG A 121 6.23 -11.96 -19.76
N ARG A 122 7.16 -12.41 -18.92
CA ARG A 122 6.84 -13.24 -17.78
C ARG A 122 6.16 -12.43 -16.69
N ARG A 123 5.07 -12.95 -16.14
CA ARG A 123 4.40 -12.35 -14.99
C ARG A 123 5.28 -12.53 -13.75
N ILE A 124 5.58 -11.45 -13.06
CA ILE A 124 6.35 -11.41 -11.81
C ILE A 124 5.54 -10.75 -10.70
N GLU A 125 5.90 -11.03 -9.47
CA GLU A 125 5.36 -10.32 -8.30
C GLU A 125 5.99 -8.92 -8.22
N PRO A 126 5.19 -7.86 -7.94
CA PRO A 126 5.69 -6.48 -7.90
C PRO A 126 6.91 -6.27 -7.02
N HIS A 127 6.94 -6.89 -5.82
CA HIS A 127 8.08 -6.81 -4.89
C HIS A 127 8.70 -8.20 -4.66
N GLY A 128 8.69 -9.04 -5.69
CA GLY A 128 9.25 -10.38 -5.70
C GLY A 128 10.77 -10.40 -5.77
N ARG A 129 11.32 -11.56 -6.14
CA ARG A 129 12.76 -11.78 -6.23
C ARG A 129 13.43 -10.85 -7.23
N GLU A 130 12.81 -10.66 -8.39
CA GLU A 130 13.34 -9.85 -9.48
C GLU A 130 13.46 -8.36 -9.08
N TRP A 131 12.46 -7.83 -8.36
CA TRP A 131 12.50 -6.49 -7.83
C TRP A 131 13.58 -6.34 -6.73
N ARG A 132 13.68 -7.29 -5.81
CA ARG A 132 14.71 -7.25 -4.75
C ARG A 132 16.12 -7.29 -5.33
N GLN A 133 16.32 -8.06 -6.41
CA GLN A 133 17.60 -8.07 -7.12
C GLN A 133 17.89 -6.71 -7.74
N ALA A 134 16.91 -6.09 -8.41
CA ALA A 134 17.07 -4.76 -8.97
C ALA A 134 17.35 -3.69 -7.89
N CYS A 135 16.72 -3.80 -6.72
CA CYS A 135 17.03 -2.94 -5.57
C CYS A 135 18.47 -3.11 -5.10
N ALA A 136 18.97 -4.35 -5.02
CA ALA A 136 20.36 -4.61 -4.65
C ALA A 136 21.35 -4.01 -5.67
N ASP A 137 21.07 -4.17 -6.97
CA ASP A 137 21.86 -3.62 -8.06
C ASP A 137 21.92 -2.07 -8.02
N LEU A 138 20.84 -1.42 -7.56
CA LEU A 138 20.76 0.03 -7.37
C LEU A 138 21.34 0.52 -6.02
N GLY A 139 21.93 -0.37 -5.23
CA GLY A 139 22.52 -0.05 -3.94
C GLY A 139 21.53 0.19 -2.79
N ILE A 140 20.26 -0.25 -2.94
CA ILE A 140 19.23 -0.20 -1.91
C ILE A 140 18.78 -1.60 -1.49
N ALA A 141 19.72 -2.51 -1.28
CA ALA A 141 19.43 -3.86 -0.80
C ALA A 141 18.63 -3.83 0.52
N GLY A 142 17.64 -4.71 0.64
CA GLY A 142 16.75 -4.74 1.81
C GLY A 142 15.62 -3.69 1.79
N GLU A 143 15.42 -3.00 0.66
CA GLU A 143 14.30 -2.06 0.50
C GLU A 143 12.96 -2.72 0.79
N LYS A 144 12.05 -1.95 1.43
CA LYS A 144 10.72 -2.43 1.81
C LYS A 144 9.69 -2.12 0.73
N ALA A 145 8.72 -3.02 0.54
CA ALA A 145 7.62 -2.84 -0.41
C ALA A 145 6.75 -1.61 -0.13
N HIS A 146 6.74 -1.12 1.10
CA HIS A 146 5.92 0.02 1.52
C HIS A 146 6.74 1.02 2.30
N HIS A 147 6.59 2.30 1.97
CA HIS A 147 7.16 3.39 2.76
C HIS A 147 6.38 3.61 4.07
N ARG A 148 7.04 4.25 5.04
CA ARG A 148 6.42 4.68 6.31
C ARG A 148 6.36 6.21 6.44
N LEU A 149 6.46 6.92 5.31
CA LEU A 149 6.43 8.38 5.31
C LEU A 149 5.04 8.86 5.77
N PRO A 150 4.97 9.95 6.54
CA PRO A 150 3.72 10.54 7.02
C PRO A 150 3.03 11.36 5.92
N LEU A 151 2.88 10.77 4.72
CA LEU A 151 2.17 11.40 3.62
C LEU A 151 0.68 11.50 3.91
N PRO A 152 0.00 12.56 3.41
CA PRO A 152 -1.43 12.75 3.60
C PRO A 152 -2.22 11.54 3.08
N ARG A 153 -3.05 10.97 3.94
CA ARG A 153 -3.92 9.86 3.53
C ARG A 153 -5.24 10.41 2.99
N ASN A 154 -5.74 9.81 1.92
CA ASN A 154 -7.07 10.11 1.46
C ASN A 154 -8.08 9.57 2.49
N GLU A 155 -8.86 10.45 3.07
CA GLU A 155 -10.00 10.05 3.88
C GLU A 155 -11.06 9.42 2.97
N VAL A 156 -11.32 8.15 3.21
CA VAL A 156 -12.33 7.41 2.47
C VAL A 156 -13.66 7.57 3.19
N VAL A 157 -14.48 8.52 2.75
CA VAL A 157 -15.82 8.70 3.31
C VAL A 157 -16.73 7.57 2.84
N ARG A 158 -17.18 6.74 3.78
CA ARG A 158 -18.13 5.64 3.54
C ARG A 158 -19.55 6.11 3.82
N LYS A 159 -20.17 6.75 2.85
CA LYS A 159 -21.52 7.34 3.00
C LYS A 159 -22.66 6.31 2.98
N LEU A 160 -22.44 5.15 2.37
CA LEU A 160 -23.48 4.13 2.24
C LEU A 160 -23.46 3.21 3.45
N VAL A 161 -24.55 3.16 4.18
CA VAL A 161 -24.74 2.29 5.33
C VAL A 161 -25.79 1.22 4.99
N TYR A 162 -25.39 -0.03 5.06
CA TYR A 162 -26.30 -1.17 4.88
C TYR A 162 -26.49 -1.89 6.21
N ALA A 163 -27.65 -2.45 6.44
CA ALA A 163 -27.91 -3.32 7.59
C ALA A 163 -28.48 -4.67 7.18
N CYS A 164 -28.21 -5.66 8.00
CA CYS A 164 -28.89 -6.95 7.93
C CYS A 164 -30.26 -6.87 8.60
N PRO A 165 -31.34 -7.28 7.93
CA PRO A 165 -32.67 -7.24 8.55
C PRO A 165 -32.85 -8.20 9.75
N ALA A 166 -32.03 -9.27 9.81
CA ALA A 166 -32.11 -10.27 10.86
C ALA A 166 -31.26 -9.96 12.09
N CYS A 167 -29.99 -9.60 11.93
CA CYS A 167 -29.06 -9.39 13.05
C CYS A 167 -28.66 -7.93 13.27
N GLN A 168 -29.18 -7.00 12.46
CA GLN A 168 -28.94 -5.56 12.52
C GLN A 168 -27.46 -5.15 12.36
N THR A 169 -26.56 -6.09 12.04
CA THR A 169 -25.15 -5.76 11.74
C THR A 169 -25.07 -4.81 10.58
N THR A 170 -24.35 -3.69 10.76
CA THR A 170 -24.18 -2.66 9.75
C THR A 170 -22.86 -2.82 8.97
N VAL A 171 -22.89 -2.45 7.69
CA VAL A 171 -21.72 -2.42 6.81
C VAL A 171 -21.65 -1.06 6.11
N GLN A 172 -20.57 -0.33 6.32
CA GLN A 172 -20.33 0.95 5.66
C GLN A 172 -19.54 0.78 4.36
N ARG A 173 -19.97 1.47 3.28
CA ARG A 173 -19.36 1.36 1.97
C ARG A 173 -19.22 2.71 1.26
N VAL A 174 -18.22 2.76 0.37
CA VAL A 174 -18.01 3.90 -0.54
C VAL A 174 -18.91 3.80 -1.77
N ARG A 175 -19.14 2.58 -2.26
CA ARG A 175 -19.93 2.30 -3.49
C ARG A 175 -21.03 1.30 -3.20
N LYS A 176 -22.15 1.42 -3.91
CA LYS A 176 -23.26 0.46 -3.86
C LYS A 176 -22.78 -0.95 -4.22
N PHE A 177 -23.41 -1.95 -3.63
CA PHE A 177 -23.21 -3.32 -4.07
C PHE A 177 -23.67 -3.48 -5.52
N ARG A 178 -22.86 -4.06 -6.37
CA ARG A 178 -23.20 -4.34 -7.77
C ARG A 178 -24.11 -5.59 -7.90
N ARG A 179 -24.04 -6.49 -6.92
CA ARG A 179 -24.84 -7.72 -6.86
C ARG A 179 -25.55 -7.78 -5.53
N PRO A 180 -26.70 -8.48 -5.44
CA PRO A 180 -27.34 -8.78 -4.16
C PRO A 180 -26.34 -9.41 -3.20
N THR A 181 -26.19 -8.81 -2.04
CA THR A 181 -25.21 -9.26 -1.01
C THR A 181 -25.98 -9.51 0.28
N ALA A 182 -25.72 -10.64 0.92
CA ALA A 182 -26.32 -11.03 2.19
C ALA A 182 -25.32 -10.95 3.35
N CYS A 183 -25.82 -10.91 4.56
CA CYS A 183 -25.03 -10.92 5.78
C CYS A 183 -24.30 -12.25 5.94
N LEU A 184 -22.96 -12.23 5.89
CA LEU A 184 -22.15 -13.45 6.01
C LEU A 184 -22.39 -14.18 7.34
N HIS A 185 -22.51 -13.43 8.45
CA HIS A 185 -22.79 -14.01 9.76
C HIS A 185 -24.09 -14.83 9.77
N CYS A 186 -25.20 -14.23 9.28
CA CYS A 186 -26.50 -14.91 9.24
C CYS A 186 -26.51 -16.07 8.23
N CYS A 187 -25.87 -15.91 7.07
CA CYS A 187 -25.74 -16.98 6.10
C CYS A 187 -24.94 -18.17 6.66
N ASN A 188 -23.85 -17.93 7.35
CA ASN A 188 -23.09 -19.00 8.00
C ASN A 188 -23.90 -19.71 9.07
N LYS A 189 -24.63 -18.96 9.90
CA LYS A 189 -25.40 -19.50 11.02
C LYS A 189 -26.65 -20.26 10.59
N HIS A 190 -27.35 -19.81 9.53
CA HIS A 190 -28.70 -20.26 9.19
C HIS A 190 -28.87 -20.82 7.77
N ALA A 191 -27.85 -20.72 6.93
CA ALA A 191 -27.91 -21.13 5.53
C ALA A 191 -26.64 -21.87 5.06
N GLY A 192 -25.84 -22.46 5.97
CA GLY A 192 -24.66 -23.22 5.64
C GLY A 192 -23.60 -22.44 4.84
N GLY A 193 -23.56 -21.11 5.00
CA GLY A 193 -22.63 -20.23 4.27
C GLY A 193 -23.10 -19.85 2.86
N GLN A 194 -24.23 -20.35 2.41
CA GLN A 194 -24.80 -20.00 1.10
C GLN A 194 -25.57 -18.68 1.17
N TYR A 195 -25.65 -17.99 0.01
CA TYR A 195 -26.47 -16.78 -0.09
C TYR A 195 -27.94 -17.09 0.23
N ASP A 196 -28.52 -16.31 1.14
CA ASP A 196 -29.93 -16.38 1.47
C ASP A 196 -30.58 -15.01 1.44
N GLY A 197 -31.63 -14.84 0.65
CA GLY A 197 -32.34 -13.57 0.46
C GLY A 197 -32.94 -12.99 1.72
N ARG A 198 -33.23 -13.82 2.73
CA ARG A 198 -33.74 -13.37 4.06
C ARG A 198 -32.72 -12.46 4.77
N PHE A 199 -31.43 -12.62 4.47
CA PHE A 199 -30.31 -11.88 5.07
C PHE A 199 -29.74 -10.85 4.12
N LYS A 200 -30.42 -10.53 3.01
CA LYS A 200 -29.99 -9.51 2.05
C LYS A 200 -29.82 -8.16 2.75
N LEU A 201 -28.63 -7.55 2.60
CA LEU A 201 -28.32 -6.27 3.19
C LEU A 201 -29.18 -5.16 2.56
N ALA A 202 -29.86 -4.40 3.39
CA ALA A 202 -30.69 -3.26 3.01
C ALA A 202 -29.92 -1.96 3.21
N LEU A 203 -30.05 -1.01 2.27
CA LEU A 203 -29.49 0.33 2.39
C LEU A 203 -30.30 1.14 3.39
N LEU A 204 -29.67 1.66 4.46
CA LEU A 204 -30.30 2.52 5.46
C LEU A 204 -30.12 4.01 5.16
N ALA A 205 -28.91 4.40 4.71
CA ALA A 205 -28.55 5.78 4.42
C ALA A 205 -27.56 5.85 3.25
N SER A 206 -27.57 6.96 2.53
CA SER A 206 -26.70 7.26 1.38
C SER A 206 -26.24 8.71 1.39
#